data_7be0a852ab38debb948b5bb64e2a2947
#
_entry.id   7be0a852ab38debb948b5bb64e2a2947
#
_cell.length_a   1.000
_cell.length_b   1.000
_cell.length_c   1.000
_cell.angle_alpha   90.00
_cell.angle_beta   90.00
_cell.angle_gamma   90.00
#
_symmetry.space_group_name_H-M   'P 1'
#
loop_
_entity.id
_entity.type
_entity.pdbx_description
1 polymer ?
#
loop_
_entity_poly.entity_id
_entity_poly.type
_entity_poly.pdbx_seq_one_letter_code
_entity_poly.pdbx_strand_id
1 'polypeptide(L)'
;MVKGNSWCDKNIKVVATGSNDSGVSWIVEVEGRRIFHAGDLNNWYARFLTDDYEGGTIWSMEFGEIDPQKDEKQYLGELKDIRKIADSFDIVLFPVDGRIGNGYTRGARQFIEQFQTGLFVPMHFVASGFKSAWRMMEFTEARQIPFWKIEREGESINI
;
A
#
# COMPACT_ATOMS: atom_id res chain seq x y z
N MET A 1 -10.84 2.74 -15.42
CA MET A 1 -9.49 2.83 -16.03
C MET A 1 -8.76 1.52 -15.77
N VAL A 2 -7.84 1.17 -16.61
CA VAL A 2 -6.95 0.00 -16.42
C VAL A 2 -5.50 0.48 -16.28
N LYS A 3 -4.60 -0.38 -15.80
CA LYS A 3 -3.15 -0.09 -15.66
C LYS A 3 -2.60 0.53 -16.96
N GLY A 4 -1.88 1.62 -16.83
CA GLY A 4 -1.29 2.38 -17.92
C GLY A 4 -2.18 3.48 -18.50
N ASN A 5 -3.48 3.54 -18.14
CA ASN A 5 -4.33 4.65 -18.53
C ASN A 5 -3.98 5.91 -17.74
N SER A 6 -4.12 7.05 -18.39
CA SER A 6 -4.03 8.36 -17.73
C SER A 6 -5.16 9.27 -18.17
N TRP A 7 -5.48 10.22 -17.31
CA TRP A 7 -6.42 11.29 -17.60
C TRP A 7 -5.89 12.60 -16.98
N CYS A 8 -6.13 13.73 -17.64
CA CYS A 8 -5.76 15.02 -17.08
C CYS A 8 -6.71 16.12 -17.56
N ASP A 9 -6.84 17.14 -16.74
CA ASP A 9 -7.37 18.46 -17.10
C ASP A 9 -6.37 19.55 -16.68
N LYS A 10 -6.84 20.79 -16.56
CA LYS A 10 -5.98 21.93 -16.17
C LYS A 10 -5.53 21.90 -14.70
N ASN A 11 -6.18 21.12 -13.84
CA ASN A 11 -5.96 21.12 -12.38
C ASN A 11 -5.41 19.81 -11.86
N ILE A 12 -5.80 18.68 -12.48
CA ILE A 12 -5.53 17.34 -11.97
C ILE A 12 -5.00 16.45 -13.10
N LYS A 13 -3.99 15.65 -12.77
CA LYS A 13 -3.54 14.53 -13.61
C LYS A 13 -3.63 13.25 -12.81
N VAL A 14 -4.19 12.20 -13.41
CA VAL A 14 -4.35 10.88 -12.79
C VAL A 14 -3.72 9.82 -13.69
N VAL A 15 -2.93 8.94 -13.10
CA VAL A 15 -2.35 7.78 -13.76
C VAL A 15 -2.77 6.52 -13.02
N ALA A 16 -3.38 5.57 -13.72
CA ALA A 16 -3.68 4.25 -13.19
C ALA A 16 -2.44 3.37 -13.25
N THR A 17 -1.96 2.94 -12.10
CA THR A 17 -0.88 1.95 -11.97
C THR A 17 -1.45 0.58 -11.61
N GLY A 18 -0.63 -0.47 -11.50
CA GLY A 18 -1.15 -1.81 -11.28
C GLY A 18 -1.53 -2.11 -9.83
N SER A 19 -2.19 -3.23 -9.65
CA SER A 19 -2.45 -3.88 -8.38
C SER A 19 -2.22 -5.38 -8.54
N ASN A 20 -1.80 -6.06 -7.50
CA ASN A 20 -1.72 -7.53 -7.47
C ASN A 20 -2.99 -8.17 -6.88
N ASP A 21 -4.02 -7.36 -6.64
CA ASP A 21 -5.36 -7.77 -6.23
C ASP A 21 -6.40 -7.02 -7.05
N SER A 22 -7.48 -6.54 -6.49
CA SER A 22 -8.59 -5.91 -7.21
C SER A 22 -8.23 -4.51 -7.72
N GLY A 23 -8.70 -4.19 -8.91
CA GLY A 23 -8.65 -2.83 -9.46
C GLY A 23 -7.27 -2.34 -9.86
N VAL A 24 -6.94 -1.12 -9.50
CA VAL A 24 -5.69 -0.42 -9.82
C VAL A 24 -5.27 0.46 -8.64
N SER A 25 -3.98 0.78 -8.58
CA SER A 25 -3.49 1.88 -7.75
C SER A 25 -3.40 3.18 -8.58
N TRP A 26 -3.23 4.31 -7.92
CA TRP A 26 -3.35 5.63 -8.53
C TRP A 26 -2.20 6.54 -8.15
N ILE A 27 -1.66 7.25 -9.14
CA ILE A 27 -0.83 8.44 -8.93
C ILE A 27 -1.68 9.64 -9.33
N VAL A 28 -1.88 10.57 -8.40
CA VAL A 28 -2.65 11.80 -8.62
C VAL A 28 -1.74 13.00 -8.42
N GLU A 29 -1.66 13.87 -9.42
CA GLU A 29 -0.96 15.14 -9.34
C GLU A 29 -2.02 16.26 -9.29
N VAL A 30 -2.02 17.04 -8.22
CA VAL A 30 -2.96 18.14 -7.98
C VAL A 30 -2.29 19.24 -7.15
N GLU A 31 -2.44 20.51 -7.56
CA GLU A 31 -1.87 21.67 -6.87
C GLU A 31 -0.36 21.55 -6.55
N GLY A 32 0.39 20.94 -7.47
CA GLY A 32 1.83 20.72 -7.32
C GLY A 32 2.23 19.60 -6.37
N ARG A 33 1.27 18.86 -5.81
CA ARG A 33 1.49 17.69 -4.95
C ARG A 33 1.24 16.41 -5.70
N ARG A 34 1.99 15.38 -5.34
CA ARG A 34 1.83 14.02 -5.87
C ARG A 34 1.34 13.10 -4.77
N ILE A 35 0.17 12.49 -5.01
CA ILE A 35 -0.51 11.59 -4.10
C ILE A 35 -0.46 10.18 -4.68
N PHE A 36 -0.09 9.20 -3.88
CA PHE A 36 -0.23 7.79 -4.20
C PHE A 36 -1.38 7.18 -3.41
N HIS A 37 -2.30 6.52 -4.10
CA HIS A 37 -3.37 5.74 -3.48
C HIS A 37 -3.24 4.29 -3.93
N ALA A 38 -2.87 3.42 -3.02
CA ALA A 38 -2.55 2.03 -3.34
C ALA A 38 -3.75 1.21 -3.84
N GLY A 39 -5.02 1.63 -3.55
CA GLY A 39 -6.16 0.75 -3.77
C GLY A 39 -5.97 -0.53 -2.96
N ASP A 40 -6.11 -1.67 -3.62
CA ASP A 40 -5.88 -3.00 -3.02
C ASP A 40 -4.48 -3.55 -3.30
N LEU A 41 -3.53 -2.72 -3.72
CA LEU A 41 -2.13 -3.12 -3.88
C LEU A 41 -1.49 -3.37 -2.51
N ASN A 42 -1.08 -4.60 -2.20
CA ASN A 42 -0.43 -4.95 -0.94
C ASN A 42 0.27 -6.32 -1.03
N ASN A 43 1.08 -6.65 -0.04
CA ASN A 43 1.59 -8.00 0.18
C ASN A 43 0.59 -8.79 1.03
N TRP A 44 -0.45 -9.35 0.38
CA TRP A 44 -1.62 -9.93 1.04
C TRP A 44 -1.35 -11.24 1.80
N TYR A 45 -0.33 -12.00 1.39
CA TYR A 45 0.02 -13.27 2.01
C TYR A 45 1.28 -13.20 2.88
N ALA A 46 1.62 -12.00 3.36
CA ALA A 46 2.82 -11.74 4.18
C ALA A 46 2.92 -12.60 5.43
N ARG A 47 1.79 -13.05 6.02
CA ARG A 47 1.77 -13.94 7.19
C ARG A 47 2.45 -15.29 6.97
N PHE A 48 2.54 -15.71 5.71
CA PHE A 48 3.18 -16.97 5.34
C PHE A 48 4.64 -16.80 4.91
N LEU A 49 5.14 -15.58 4.87
CA LEU A 49 6.52 -15.22 4.54
C LEU A 49 7.30 -14.88 5.83
N THR A 50 7.21 -15.78 6.81
CA THR A 50 7.98 -15.71 8.06
C THR A 50 9.29 -16.47 7.89
N ASP A 51 10.22 -16.32 8.85
CA ASP A 51 11.51 -17.03 8.82
C ASP A 51 11.35 -18.55 8.86
N ASP A 52 10.22 -19.05 9.39
CA ASP A 52 9.88 -20.47 9.47
C ASP A 52 9.18 -20.99 8.19
N TYR A 53 8.94 -20.13 7.20
CA TYR A 53 8.26 -20.52 5.98
C TYR A 53 9.22 -21.14 4.97
N GLU A 54 9.11 -22.46 4.80
CA GLU A 54 9.98 -23.24 3.88
C GLU A 54 9.59 -23.11 2.40
N GLY A 55 8.56 -22.32 2.08
CA GLY A 55 8.03 -22.17 0.73
C GLY A 55 6.97 -23.23 0.38
N GLY A 56 6.37 -23.08 -0.79
CA GLY A 56 5.34 -23.97 -1.28
C GLY A 56 3.96 -23.32 -1.36
N THR A 57 2.99 -24.13 -1.76
CA THR A 57 1.61 -23.71 -1.95
C THR A 57 0.79 -23.91 -0.67
N ILE A 58 -0.07 -22.95 -0.37
CA ILE A 58 -1.01 -23.01 0.74
C ILE A 58 -2.42 -23.16 0.18
N TRP A 59 -3.21 -24.04 0.80
CA TRP A 59 -4.61 -24.18 0.47
C TRP A 59 -5.49 -23.39 1.42
N SER A 60 -6.37 -22.58 0.85
CA SER A 60 -7.39 -21.81 1.55
C SER A 60 -8.78 -22.25 1.06
N MET A 61 -9.74 -22.38 1.98
CA MET A 61 -11.14 -22.67 1.59
C MET A 61 -11.78 -21.53 0.79
N GLU A 62 -11.28 -20.30 0.95
CA GLU A 62 -11.81 -19.10 0.30
C GLU A 62 -11.13 -18.81 -1.05
N PHE A 63 -9.82 -18.98 -1.13
CA PHE A 63 -9.01 -18.53 -2.28
C PHE A 63 -8.38 -19.68 -3.07
N GLY A 64 -8.54 -20.93 -2.62
CA GLY A 64 -7.92 -22.09 -3.26
C GLY A 64 -6.40 -22.16 -3.03
N GLU A 65 -5.66 -22.48 -4.08
CA GLU A 65 -4.21 -22.61 -4.05
C GLU A 65 -3.52 -21.24 -4.05
N ILE A 66 -2.71 -20.98 -3.03
CA ILE A 66 -1.97 -19.73 -2.82
C ILE A 66 -0.48 -20.03 -2.80
N ASP A 67 0.28 -19.29 -3.59
CA ASP A 67 1.74 -19.24 -3.56
C ASP A 67 2.19 -17.89 -3.02
N PRO A 68 2.52 -17.75 -1.72
CA PRO A 68 2.88 -16.47 -1.11
C PRO A 68 4.12 -15.83 -1.71
N GLN A 69 5.10 -16.63 -2.18
CA GLN A 69 6.31 -16.10 -2.80
C GLN A 69 6.01 -15.51 -4.19
N LYS A 70 5.15 -16.17 -4.94
CA LYS A 70 4.69 -15.66 -6.24
C LYS A 70 3.88 -14.39 -6.08
N ASP A 71 3.00 -14.32 -5.07
CA ASP A 71 2.21 -13.12 -4.76
C ASP A 71 3.10 -11.94 -4.36
N GLU A 72 4.06 -12.15 -3.45
CA GLU A 72 5.04 -11.11 -3.09
C GLU A 72 5.83 -10.64 -4.32
N LYS A 73 6.23 -11.55 -5.19
CA LYS A 73 6.93 -11.21 -6.43
C LYS A 73 6.07 -10.36 -7.36
N GLN A 74 4.78 -10.64 -7.46
CA GLN A 74 3.82 -9.82 -8.22
C GLN A 74 3.71 -8.42 -7.60
N TYR A 75 3.48 -8.34 -6.30
CA TYR A 75 3.45 -7.08 -5.56
C TYR A 75 4.72 -6.24 -5.80
N LEU A 76 5.89 -6.81 -5.60
CA LEU A 76 7.17 -6.11 -5.85
C LEU A 76 7.37 -5.74 -7.33
N GLY A 77 6.80 -6.50 -8.24
CA GLY A 77 6.76 -6.18 -9.67
C GLY A 77 5.96 -4.92 -9.95
N GLU A 78 4.79 -4.76 -9.31
CA GLU A 78 4.00 -3.54 -9.41
C GLU A 78 4.73 -2.31 -8.84
N LEU A 79 5.44 -2.46 -7.72
CA LEU A 79 6.27 -1.38 -7.18
C LEU A 79 7.38 -0.94 -8.17
N LYS A 80 8.00 -1.89 -8.87
CA LYS A 80 9.01 -1.56 -9.91
C LYS A 80 8.39 -0.77 -11.07
N ASP A 81 7.16 -1.10 -11.46
CA ASP A 81 6.46 -0.38 -12.52
C ASP A 81 6.05 1.03 -12.08
N ILE A 82 5.56 1.19 -10.86
CA ILE A 82 5.27 2.50 -10.25
C ILE A 82 6.53 3.36 -10.23
N ARG A 83 7.69 2.80 -9.86
CA ARG A 83 8.96 3.53 -9.79
C ARG A 83 9.46 4.07 -11.12
N LYS A 84 9.03 3.49 -12.24
CA LYS A 84 9.32 4.04 -13.59
C LYS A 84 8.57 5.34 -13.86
N ILE A 85 7.49 5.61 -13.11
CA ILE A 85 6.63 6.78 -13.26
C ILE A 85 6.98 7.85 -12.23
N ALA A 86 7.17 7.45 -10.97
CA ALA A 86 7.52 8.32 -9.85
C ALA A 86 8.27 7.54 -8.77
N ASP A 87 9.18 8.21 -8.06
CA ASP A 87 9.96 7.68 -6.93
C ASP A 87 9.68 8.40 -5.60
N SER A 88 8.86 9.46 -5.65
CA SER A 88 8.49 10.28 -4.50
C SER A 88 7.03 10.68 -4.52
N PHE A 89 6.43 10.74 -3.34
CA PHE A 89 5.03 11.12 -3.12
C PHE A 89 4.91 12.01 -1.89
N ASP A 90 4.17 13.11 -2.01
CA ASP A 90 3.86 14.00 -0.87
C ASP A 90 2.94 13.29 0.12
N ILE A 91 1.99 12.49 -0.39
CA ILE A 91 1.03 11.74 0.41
C ILE A 91 0.93 10.31 -0.13
N VAL A 92 0.97 9.35 0.77
CA VAL A 92 0.81 7.92 0.47
C VAL A 92 -0.34 7.36 1.28
N LEU A 93 -1.41 6.93 0.59
CA LEU A 93 -2.52 6.18 1.18
C LEU A 93 -2.28 4.69 0.90
N PHE A 94 -2.04 3.90 1.95
CA PHE A 94 -1.62 2.52 1.79
C PHE A 94 -2.32 1.55 2.75
N PRO A 95 -2.70 0.32 2.30
CA PRO A 95 -3.34 -0.68 3.15
C PRO A 95 -2.47 -1.10 4.32
N VAL A 96 -3.06 -1.07 5.53
CA VAL A 96 -2.49 -1.61 6.77
C VAL A 96 -3.57 -2.48 7.42
N ASP A 97 -3.79 -3.67 6.86
CA ASP A 97 -4.93 -4.52 7.17
C ASP A 97 -4.57 -5.67 8.11
N GLY A 98 -4.96 -5.54 9.38
CA GLY A 98 -4.70 -6.55 10.41
C GLY A 98 -5.31 -7.93 10.14
N ARG A 99 -6.25 -8.07 9.18
CA ARG A 99 -6.81 -9.37 8.77
C ARG A 99 -5.76 -10.28 8.12
N ILE A 100 -4.71 -9.71 7.55
CA ILE A 100 -3.58 -10.47 7.00
C ILE A 100 -2.91 -11.33 8.10
N GLY A 101 -3.02 -10.92 9.37
CA GLY A 101 -2.36 -11.58 10.49
C GLY A 101 -0.91 -11.09 10.67
N ASN A 102 -0.02 -11.96 11.20
CA ASN A 102 1.38 -11.58 11.39
C ASN A 102 2.01 -11.09 10.08
N GLY A 103 2.76 -10.01 10.16
CA GLY A 103 3.40 -9.42 8.96
C GLY A 103 2.52 -8.48 8.13
N TYR A 104 1.30 -8.14 8.56
CA TYR A 104 0.38 -7.28 7.81
C TYR A 104 0.90 -5.87 7.46
N THR A 105 1.96 -5.41 8.11
CA THR A 105 2.66 -4.17 7.77
C THR A 105 3.74 -4.34 6.71
N ARG A 106 4.03 -5.59 6.27
CA ARG A 106 5.15 -5.90 5.35
C ARG A 106 5.04 -5.13 4.03
N GLY A 107 3.87 -5.16 3.39
CA GLY A 107 3.67 -4.46 2.12
C GLY A 107 3.90 -2.95 2.24
N ALA A 108 3.30 -2.32 3.24
CA ALA A 108 3.50 -0.89 3.51
C ALA A 108 4.98 -0.54 3.80
N ARG A 109 5.70 -1.37 4.55
CA ARG A 109 7.14 -1.19 4.82
C ARG A 109 7.96 -1.30 3.52
N GLN A 110 7.73 -2.33 2.72
CA GLN A 110 8.39 -2.52 1.43
C GLN A 110 8.16 -1.36 0.46
N PHE A 111 6.96 -0.73 0.51
CA PHE A 111 6.67 0.47 -0.25
C PHE A 111 7.52 1.66 0.24
N ILE A 112 7.48 1.96 1.54
CA ILE A 112 8.23 3.09 2.13
C ILE A 112 9.75 2.94 1.93
N GLU A 113 10.26 1.71 1.89
CA GLU A 113 11.69 1.44 1.64
C GLU A 113 12.11 1.74 0.19
N GLN A 114 11.16 1.80 -0.73
CA GLN A 114 11.43 2.04 -2.15
C GLN A 114 11.08 3.45 -2.62
N PHE A 115 10.19 4.15 -1.91
CA PHE A 115 9.66 5.46 -2.32
C PHE A 115 9.83 6.51 -1.23
N GLN A 116 10.23 7.72 -1.63
CA GLN A 116 10.21 8.85 -0.71
C GLN A 116 8.75 9.20 -0.38
N THR A 117 8.43 9.27 0.90
CA THR A 117 7.07 9.48 1.41
C THR A 117 7.04 10.71 2.31
N GLY A 118 6.25 11.72 1.94
CA GLY A 118 6.08 12.95 2.73
C GLY A 118 5.12 12.77 3.90
N LEU A 119 3.95 12.15 3.67
CA LEU A 119 2.97 11.81 4.70
C LEU A 119 2.44 10.41 4.43
N PHE A 120 2.47 9.54 5.44
CA PHE A 120 1.86 8.22 5.35
C PHE A 120 0.45 8.22 5.97
N VAL A 121 -0.54 7.78 5.21
CA VAL A 121 -1.94 7.67 5.61
C VAL A 121 -2.36 6.20 5.53
N PRO A 122 -2.59 5.52 6.66
CA PRO A 122 -3.06 4.15 6.63
C PRO A 122 -4.49 4.07 6.13
N MET A 123 -4.81 3.03 5.38
CA MET A 123 -6.17 2.72 4.94
C MET A 123 -6.46 1.22 5.01
N HIS A 124 -7.65 0.79 4.62
CA HIS A 124 -8.07 -0.62 4.52
C HIS A 124 -8.11 -1.38 5.88
N PHE A 125 -8.17 -0.69 7.01
CA PHE A 125 -8.10 -1.27 8.35
C PHE A 125 -9.47 -1.40 9.06
N VAL A 126 -10.56 -1.10 8.40
CA VAL A 126 -11.91 -1.00 9.00
C VAL A 126 -12.29 -2.24 9.83
N ALA A 127 -12.04 -3.42 9.31
CA ALA A 127 -12.37 -4.67 9.99
C ALA A 127 -11.46 -5.01 11.18
N SER A 128 -10.25 -4.44 11.23
CA SER A 128 -9.26 -4.66 12.30
C SER A 128 -9.13 -3.49 13.27
N GLY A 129 -9.85 -2.38 12.99
CA GLY A 129 -9.90 -1.18 13.80
C GLY A 129 -8.66 -0.28 13.69
N PHE A 130 -8.80 0.97 14.14
CA PHE A 130 -7.76 2.01 14.05
C PHE A 130 -6.42 1.59 14.67
N LYS A 131 -6.45 0.85 15.78
CA LYS A 131 -5.21 0.43 16.48
C LYS A 131 -4.31 -0.46 15.64
N SER A 132 -4.87 -1.24 14.72
CA SER A 132 -4.06 -2.07 13.82
C SER A 132 -3.24 -1.20 12.86
N ALA A 133 -3.83 -0.12 12.36
CA ALA A 133 -3.15 0.84 11.48
C ALA A 133 -1.96 1.53 12.18
N TRP A 134 -2.06 1.78 13.48
CA TRP A 134 -1.01 2.46 14.26
C TRP A 134 0.30 1.66 14.40
N ARG A 135 0.31 0.37 14.09
CA ARG A 135 1.56 -0.44 14.07
C ARG A 135 2.62 0.09 13.10
N MET A 136 2.20 0.92 12.13
CA MET A 136 3.15 1.57 11.22
C MET A 136 3.85 2.80 11.84
N MET A 137 3.34 3.36 12.94
CA MET A 137 3.88 4.59 13.54
C MET A 137 5.35 4.47 13.89
N GLU A 138 5.74 3.44 14.63
CA GLU A 138 7.15 3.23 15.01
C GLU A 138 8.07 3.13 13.80
N PHE A 139 7.63 2.44 12.76
CA PHE A 139 8.40 2.27 11.54
C PHE A 139 8.56 3.58 10.74
N THR A 140 7.49 4.39 10.67
CA THR A 140 7.52 5.70 9.99
C THR A 140 8.29 6.73 10.81
N GLU A 141 8.14 6.75 12.14
CA GLU A 141 8.87 7.62 13.06
C GLU A 141 10.38 7.40 12.98
N ALA A 142 10.84 6.15 12.99
CA ALA A 142 12.25 5.80 12.83
C ALA A 142 12.87 6.30 11.51
N ARG A 143 12.05 6.61 10.52
CA ARG A 143 12.43 7.17 9.20
C ARG A 143 12.10 8.64 9.03
N GLN A 144 11.63 9.29 10.10
CA GLN A 144 11.20 10.70 10.09
C GLN A 144 10.09 10.98 9.05
N ILE A 145 9.21 9.99 8.82
CA ILE A 145 8.07 10.12 7.92
C ILE A 145 6.84 10.49 8.78
N PRO A 146 6.20 11.63 8.55
CA PRO A 146 4.92 11.97 9.15
C PRO A 146 3.88 10.87 8.95
N PHE A 147 3.16 10.54 10.01
CA PHE A 147 2.11 9.53 10.01
C PHE A 147 0.79 10.16 10.46
N TRP A 148 -0.26 10.01 9.66
CA TRP A 148 -1.59 10.43 10.11
C TRP A 148 -2.22 9.35 11.00
N LYS A 149 -2.21 9.59 12.29
CA LYS A 149 -2.85 8.76 13.29
C LYS A 149 -4.36 9.02 13.30
N ILE A 150 -5.09 8.33 12.42
CA ILE A 150 -6.56 8.40 12.37
C ILE A 150 -7.12 7.78 13.66
N GLU A 151 -8.01 8.50 14.36
CA GLU A 151 -8.59 8.08 15.64
C GLU A 151 -10.12 7.96 15.58
N ARG A 152 -10.77 8.59 14.60
CA ARG A 152 -12.22 8.57 14.40
C ARG A 152 -12.60 8.80 12.93
N GLU A 153 -13.81 8.41 12.58
CA GLU A 153 -14.38 8.71 11.27
C GLU A 153 -14.59 10.22 11.07
N GLY A 154 -14.43 10.67 9.83
CA GLY A 154 -14.63 12.07 9.45
C GLY A 154 -13.52 13.02 9.87
N GLU A 155 -12.40 12.54 10.39
CA GLU A 155 -11.23 13.39 10.61
C GLU A 155 -10.69 13.97 9.31
N SER A 156 -10.16 15.17 9.40
CA SER A 156 -9.46 15.84 8.32
C SER A 156 -8.13 16.42 8.81
N ILE A 157 -7.18 16.55 7.90
CA ILE A 157 -5.88 17.15 8.15
C ILE A 157 -5.60 18.18 7.06
N ASN A 158 -5.05 19.32 7.43
CA ASN A 158 -4.53 20.32 6.48
C ASN A 158 -3.06 19.98 6.20
N ILE A 159 -2.71 19.94 4.92
CA ILE A 159 -1.39 19.51 4.45
C ILE A 159 -0.73 20.61 3.66
#